data_e31dbad58ea5a415db03198f3c012d49
#
_entry.id   e31dbad58ea5a415db03198f3c012d49
#
_cell.length_a   1.000
_cell.length_b   1.000
_cell.length_c   1.000
_cell.angle_alpha   90.00
_cell.angle_beta   90.00
_cell.angle_gamma   90.00
#
_symmetry.space_group_name_H-M   'P 1'
#
loop_
_entity.id
_entity.type
_entity.pdbx_description
1 polymer ?
#
loop_
_entity_poly.entity_id
_entity_poly.type
_entity_poly.pdbx_seq_one_letter_code
_entity_poly.pdbx_strand_id
1 'polypeptide(L)'
;MVLAVEIIVCCLIFGIYRVIRIKRDPAYKISNMPEKLQKKVMHMRGYRNRNIRIMTDWEKFVKKLPTLIFWTIALVILTSIAGATSFSTGFVFALLIWMAVLLFLELVVYCGWYAHTPKVWIKGTEDMAKKTYTNYAHYIGLIPQRALMGIVVAIIVGLVIDMIPRLDNNNYSPKYTEIEDTLKAACDNYRIPGMAVEVVDAEG
;
A
#
# COMPACT_ATOMS: atom_id res chain seq x y z
N MET A 1 13.81 1.93 10.99
CA MET A 1 14.50 2.59 9.85
C MET A 1 14.00 2.05 8.51
N VAL A 2 13.88 0.73 8.32
CA VAL A 2 13.40 0.10 7.06
C VAL A 2 12.04 0.63 6.62
N LEU A 3 11.02 0.60 7.48
CA LEU A 3 9.67 1.09 7.18
C LEU A 3 9.64 2.53 6.62
N ALA A 4 10.46 3.44 7.18
CA ALA A 4 10.49 4.82 6.69
C ALA A 4 11.05 4.92 5.27
N VAL A 5 12.07 4.12 4.96
CA VAL A 5 12.62 4.04 3.59
C VAL A 5 11.58 3.47 2.63
N GLU A 6 10.86 2.42 3.01
CA GLU A 6 9.79 1.83 2.20
C GLU A 6 8.67 2.83 1.91
N ILE A 7 8.23 3.60 2.91
CA ILE A 7 7.23 4.65 2.72
C ILE A 7 7.71 5.67 1.68
N ILE A 8 8.94 6.16 1.79
CA ILE A 8 9.50 7.15 0.86
C ILE A 8 9.58 6.55 -0.56
N VAL A 9 10.10 5.34 -0.69
CA VAL A 9 10.22 4.65 -1.99
C VAL A 9 8.83 4.43 -2.61
N CYS A 10 7.85 3.98 -1.84
CA CYS A 10 6.48 3.82 -2.31
C CYS A 10 5.87 5.15 -2.77
N CYS A 11 6.01 6.23 -1.99
CA CYS A 11 5.52 7.55 -2.37
C CYS A 11 6.13 8.01 -3.70
N LEU A 12 7.44 7.84 -3.88
CA LEU A 12 8.12 8.22 -5.12
C LEU A 12 7.66 7.38 -6.32
N ILE A 13 7.65 6.05 -6.20
CA ILE A 13 7.23 5.14 -7.28
C ILE A 13 5.80 5.46 -7.72
N PHE A 14 4.85 5.53 -6.76
CA PHE A 14 3.45 5.79 -7.09
C PHE A 14 3.21 7.22 -7.55
N GLY A 15 3.95 8.19 -7.02
CA GLY A 15 3.92 9.57 -7.48
C GLY A 15 4.38 9.70 -8.93
N ILE A 16 5.55 9.16 -9.26
CA ILE A 16 6.10 9.17 -10.62
C ILE A 16 5.16 8.44 -11.58
N TYR A 17 4.71 7.22 -11.21
CA TYR A 17 3.74 6.48 -12.01
C TYR A 17 2.48 7.30 -12.29
N ARG A 18 1.94 7.96 -11.27
CA ARG A 18 0.74 8.78 -11.40
C ARG A 18 0.96 9.97 -12.33
N VAL A 19 2.07 10.68 -12.16
CA VAL A 19 2.44 11.83 -13.01
C VAL A 19 2.59 11.40 -14.48
N ILE A 20 3.26 10.28 -14.76
CA ILE A 20 3.41 9.76 -16.12
C ILE A 20 2.06 9.40 -16.72
N ARG A 21 1.19 8.75 -15.96
CA ARG A 21 -0.16 8.36 -16.43
C ARG A 21 -1.03 9.57 -16.74
N ILE A 22 -1.01 10.60 -15.90
CA ILE A 22 -1.76 11.86 -16.14
C ILE A 22 -1.21 12.59 -17.36
N LYS A 23 0.12 12.64 -17.56
CA LYS A 23 0.73 13.25 -18.74
C LYS A 23 0.34 12.53 -20.04
N ARG A 24 0.26 11.20 -20.02
CA ARG A 24 -0.13 10.40 -21.21
C ARG A 24 -1.63 10.49 -21.51
N ASP A 25 -2.45 10.47 -20.48
CA ASP A 25 -3.91 10.53 -20.60
C ASP A 25 -4.50 11.37 -19.47
N PRO A 26 -4.73 12.67 -19.67
CA PRO A 26 -5.33 13.55 -18.68
C PRO A 26 -6.70 13.09 -18.16
N ALA A 27 -7.45 12.35 -18.99
CA ALA A 27 -8.76 11.79 -18.64
C ALA A 27 -8.69 10.41 -17.94
N TYR A 28 -7.51 9.89 -17.67
CA TYR A 28 -7.28 8.55 -17.10
C TYR A 28 -8.12 8.26 -15.84
N LYS A 29 -8.36 9.23 -15.00
CA LYS A 29 -9.18 9.08 -13.79
C LYS A 29 -10.32 10.09 -13.73
N ILE A 30 -11.00 10.29 -14.86
CA ILE A 30 -12.12 11.24 -14.93
C ILE A 30 -13.21 10.94 -13.91
N SER A 31 -13.42 9.67 -13.53
CA SER A 31 -14.37 9.27 -12.49
C SER A 31 -14.04 9.83 -11.09
N ASN A 32 -12.81 10.26 -10.86
CA ASN A 32 -12.36 10.86 -9.59
C ASN A 32 -12.32 12.40 -9.66
N MET A 33 -12.71 12.98 -10.79
CA MET A 33 -12.75 14.43 -10.98
C MET A 33 -14.11 15.00 -10.58
N PRO A 34 -14.22 16.32 -10.34
CA PRO A 34 -15.50 16.96 -10.06
C PRO A 34 -16.56 16.65 -11.13
N GLU A 35 -17.79 16.41 -10.71
CA GLU A 35 -18.90 15.98 -11.57
C GLU A 35 -19.12 16.90 -12.77
N LYS A 36 -18.97 18.21 -12.57
CA LYS A 36 -19.08 19.22 -13.65
C LYS A 36 -18.10 18.96 -14.78
N LEU A 37 -16.86 18.58 -14.44
CA LEU A 37 -15.83 18.25 -15.41
C LEU A 37 -16.13 16.92 -16.10
N GLN A 38 -16.59 15.91 -15.37
CA GLN A 38 -16.98 14.63 -15.94
C GLN A 38 -18.06 14.80 -17.00
N LYS A 39 -19.14 15.55 -16.68
CA LYS A 39 -20.25 15.82 -17.60
C LYS A 39 -19.77 16.53 -18.86
N LYS A 40 -18.91 17.54 -18.75
CA LYS A 40 -18.38 18.26 -19.92
C LYS A 40 -17.55 17.34 -20.82
N VAL A 41 -16.63 16.57 -20.26
CA VAL A 41 -15.75 15.68 -21.02
C VAL A 41 -16.53 14.57 -21.73
N MET A 42 -17.63 14.07 -21.16
CA MET A 42 -18.50 13.09 -21.81
C MET A 42 -19.12 13.61 -23.12
N HIS A 43 -19.40 14.92 -23.21
CA HIS A 43 -19.99 15.53 -24.40
C HIS A 43 -18.94 15.90 -25.47
N MET A 44 -17.65 15.81 -25.17
CA MET A 44 -16.59 16.13 -26.12
C MET A 44 -16.38 15.02 -27.15
N ARG A 45 -16.31 15.36 -28.45
CA ARG A 45 -16.12 14.39 -29.54
C ARG A 45 -14.90 13.46 -29.33
N GLY A 46 -13.77 13.97 -28.82
CA GLY A 46 -12.55 13.20 -28.60
C GLY A 46 -12.63 12.16 -27.47
N TYR A 47 -13.61 12.27 -26.59
CA TYR A 47 -13.79 11.37 -25.44
C TYR A 47 -15.08 10.56 -25.51
N ARG A 48 -15.99 10.89 -26.43
CA ARG A 48 -17.29 10.22 -26.63
C ARG A 48 -17.14 8.71 -26.91
N ASN A 49 -16.11 8.30 -27.64
CA ASN A 49 -15.87 6.89 -27.98
C ASN A 49 -15.19 6.10 -26.85
N ARG A 50 -14.80 6.73 -25.74
CA ARG A 50 -14.10 6.06 -24.63
C ARG A 50 -15.02 5.37 -23.63
N ASN A 51 -16.33 5.22 -23.93
CA ASN A 51 -17.31 4.63 -23.00
C ASN A 51 -17.16 5.20 -21.56
N ILE A 52 -17.01 6.54 -21.47
CA ILE A 52 -17.02 7.24 -20.19
C ILE A 52 -18.46 7.19 -19.68
N ARG A 53 -18.84 6.08 -19.10
CA ARG A 53 -20.14 5.85 -18.49
C ARG A 53 -20.07 6.23 -17.01
N ILE A 54 -21.09 6.91 -16.53
CA ILE A 54 -21.28 7.05 -15.08
C ILE A 54 -21.51 5.65 -14.54
N MET A 55 -20.51 5.11 -13.83
CA MET A 55 -20.58 3.79 -13.24
C MET A 55 -21.34 3.86 -11.93
N THR A 56 -22.14 2.83 -11.66
CA THR A 56 -22.70 2.61 -10.33
C THR A 56 -21.57 2.39 -9.32
N ASP A 57 -21.84 2.61 -8.04
CA ASP A 57 -20.80 2.44 -7.02
C ASP A 57 -20.31 0.99 -6.94
N TRP A 58 -21.17 0.02 -7.23
CA TRP A 58 -20.80 -1.40 -7.35
C TRP A 58 -19.83 -1.65 -8.52
N GLU A 59 -20.12 -1.13 -9.71
CA GLU A 59 -19.21 -1.25 -10.86
C GLU A 59 -17.84 -0.61 -10.60
N LYS A 60 -17.83 0.53 -9.89
CA LYS A 60 -16.57 1.18 -9.45
C LYS A 60 -15.80 0.30 -8.48
N PHE A 61 -16.49 -0.37 -7.55
CA PHE A 61 -15.88 -1.28 -6.58
C PHE A 61 -15.28 -2.49 -7.29
N VAL A 62 -16.03 -3.19 -8.13
CA VAL A 62 -15.56 -4.37 -8.88
C VAL A 62 -14.34 -4.04 -9.75
N LYS A 63 -14.33 -2.88 -10.41
CA LYS A 63 -13.16 -2.43 -11.18
C LYS A 63 -11.91 -2.14 -10.33
N LYS A 64 -12.09 -1.84 -9.05
CA LYS A 64 -10.97 -1.62 -8.11
C LYS A 64 -10.44 -2.90 -7.50
N LEU A 65 -11.20 -3.99 -7.50
CA LEU A 65 -10.83 -5.27 -6.89
C LEU A 65 -9.44 -5.78 -7.32
N PRO A 66 -9.09 -5.87 -8.62
CA PRO A 66 -7.76 -6.32 -9.01
C PRO A 66 -6.64 -5.43 -8.46
N THR A 67 -6.88 -4.12 -8.39
CA THR A 67 -5.92 -3.17 -7.82
C THR A 67 -5.79 -3.35 -6.30
N LEU A 68 -6.88 -3.65 -5.61
CA LEU A 68 -6.87 -3.93 -4.17
C LEU A 68 -6.11 -5.21 -3.86
N ILE A 69 -6.35 -6.29 -4.63
CA ILE A 69 -5.63 -7.56 -4.50
C ILE A 69 -4.13 -7.33 -4.70
N PHE A 70 -3.75 -6.64 -5.77
CA PHE A 70 -2.34 -6.30 -6.02
C PHE A 70 -1.72 -5.53 -4.86
N TRP A 71 -2.42 -4.51 -4.34
CA TRP A 71 -1.97 -3.74 -3.19
C TRP A 71 -1.83 -4.57 -1.93
N THR A 72 -2.78 -5.46 -1.66
CA THR A 72 -2.73 -6.35 -0.50
C THR A 72 -1.49 -7.23 -0.56
N ILE A 73 -1.21 -7.86 -1.71
CA ILE A 73 -0.02 -8.69 -1.90
C ILE A 73 1.27 -7.84 -1.71
N ALA A 74 1.33 -6.67 -2.34
CA ALA A 74 2.48 -5.78 -2.22
C ALA A 74 2.73 -5.35 -0.76
N LEU A 75 1.66 -5.01 -0.03
CA LEU A 75 1.76 -4.62 1.38
C LEU A 75 2.17 -5.79 2.27
N VAL A 76 1.71 -7.03 2.02
CA VAL A 76 2.18 -8.22 2.75
C VAL A 76 3.69 -8.36 2.60
N ILE A 77 4.21 -8.24 1.37
CA ILE A 77 5.65 -8.34 1.12
C ILE A 77 6.42 -7.21 1.83
N LEU A 78 5.98 -5.96 1.67
CA LEU A 78 6.64 -4.81 2.29
C LEU A 78 6.64 -4.91 3.82
N THR A 79 5.49 -5.20 4.42
CA THR A 79 5.39 -5.31 5.89
C THR A 79 6.21 -6.47 6.43
N SER A 80 6.35 -7.58 5.68
CA SER A 80 7.25 -8.68 6.05
C SER A 80 8.73 -8.24 6.01
N ILE A 81 9.15 -7.50 4.98
CA ILE A 81 10.51 -6.94 4.88
C ILE A 81 10.76 -5.93 6.01
N ALA A 82 9.76 -5.14 6.38
CA ALA A 82 9.84 -4.20 7.51
C ALA A 82 9.92 -4.89 8.88
N GLY A 83 9.79 -6.22 8.93
CA GLY A 83 9.90 -7.02 10.15
C GLY A 83 8.59 -7.17 10.92
N ALA A 84 7.44 -7.09 10.26
CA ALA A 84 6.16 -7.40 10.89
C ALA A 84 6.05 -8.90 11.17
N THR A 85 5.76 -9.26 12.42
CA THR A 85 5.70 -10.65 12.92
C THR A 85 4.37 -11.02 13.58
N SER A 86 3.44 -10.08 13.69
CA SER A 86 2.15 -10.26 14.34
C SER A 86 1.07 -9.48 13.62
N PHE A 87 -0.20 -9.80 13.88
CA PHE A 87 -1.34 -9.05 13.38
C PHE A 87 -1.17 -7.53 13.61
N SER A 88 -0.84 -7.14 14.85
CA SER A 88 -0.75 -5.73 15.24
C SER A 88 0.32 -4.98 14.45
N THR A 89 1.52 -5.55 14.32
CA THR A 89 2.63 -4.92 13.57
C THR A 89 2.33 -4.89 12.07
N GLY A 90 1.78 -5.96 11.51
CA GLY A 90 1.36 -6.03 10.10
C GLY A 90 0.27 -5.01 9.78
N PHE A 91 -0.75 -4.90 10.62
CA PHE A 91 -1.82 -3.92 10.48
C PHE A 91 -1.29 -2.48 10.51
N VAL A 92 -0.51 -2.13 11.54
CA VAL A 92 0.02 -0.76 11.72
C VAL A 92 0.95 -0.38 10.57
N PHE A 93 1.87 -1.25 10.17
CA PHE A 93 2.81 -0.96 9.07
C PHE A 93 2.08 -0.80 7.74
N ALA A 94 1.13 -1.70 7.42
CA ALA A 94 0.33 -1.58 6.22
C ALA A 94 -0.51 -0.29 6.19
N LEU A 95 -1.12 0.07 7.33
CA LEU A 95 -1.90 1.29 7.45
C LEU A 95 -1.03 2.54 7.28
N LEU A 96 0.17 2.57 7.88
CA LEU A 96 1.10 3.68 7.74
C LEU A 96 1.56 3.87 6.29
N ILE A 97 1.96 2.79 5.60
CA ILE A 97 2.35 2.84 4.18
C ILE A 97 1.17 3.32 3.33
N TRP A 98 -0.03 2.75 3.52
CA TRP A 98 -1.22 3.15 2.77
C TRP A 98 -1.57 4.61 2.96
N MET A 99 -1.63 5.09 4.22
CA MET A 99 -1.98 6.47 4.53
C MET A 99 -0.95 7.46 4.01
N ALA A 100 0.34 7.15 4.14
CA ALA A 100 1.41 8.01 3.62
C ALA A 100 1.32 8.15 2.09
N VAL A 101 1.17 7.05 1.35
CA VAL A 101 1.00 7.08 -0.10
C VAL A 101 -0.30 7.79 -0.51
N LEU A 102 -1.40 7.56 0.20
CA LEU A 102 -2.67 8.22 -0.05
C LEU A 102 -2.54 9.73 0.11
N LEU A 103 -2.03 10.20 1.24
CA LEU A 103 -1.86 11.63 1.52
C LEU A 103 -0.88 12.26 0.53
N PHE A 104 0.23 11.60 0.22
CA PHE A 104 1.18 12.08 -0.78
C PHE A 104 0.52 12.26 -2.16
N LEU A 105 -0.25 11.29 -2.62
CA LEU A 105 -0.92 11.36 -3.91
C LEU A 105 -1.99 12.46 -3.94
N GLU A 106 -2.81 12.60 -2.89
CA GLU A 106 -3.88 13.59 -2.90
C GLU A 106 -3.35 15.01 -2.68
N LEU A 107 -2.43 15.21 -1.74
CA LEU A 107 -1.94 16.55 -1.40
C LEU A 107 -0.84 17.01 -2.35
N VAL A 108 0.17 16.18 -2.60
CA VAL A 108 1.33 16.60 -3.40
C VAL A 108 1.03 16.48 -4.89
N VAL A 109 0.51 15.33 -5.35
CA VAL A 109 0.32 15.10 -6.79
C VAL A 109 -0.94 15.81 -7.30
N TYR A 110 -2.10 15.65 -6.66
CA TYR A 110 -3.33 16.26 -7.16
C TYR A 110 -3.48 17.72 -6.75
N CYS A 111 -3.39 18.06 -5.48
CA CYS A 111 -3.54 19.44 -5.03
C CYS A 111 -2.31 20.31 -5.35
N GLY A 112 -1.11 19.77 -5.20
CA GLY A 112 0.13 20.51 -5.47
C GLY A 112 0.43 20.62 -6.97
N TRP A 113 0.69 19.50 -7.62
CA TRP A 113 1.19 19.50 -9.00
C TRP A 113 0.08 19.61 -10.06
N TYR A 114 -0.94 18.72 -10.02
CA TYR A 114 -1.96 18.65 -11.07
C TYR A 114 -2.83 19.90 -11.13
N ALA A 115 -3.28 20.39 -9.99
CA ALA A 115 -4.11 21.60 -9.91
C ALA A 115 -3.41 22.87 -10.44
N HIS A 116 -2.08 22.91 -10.38
CA HIS A 116 -1.28 24.08 -10.78
C HIS A 116 -0.59 23.93 -12.14
N THR A 117 -0.78 22.82 -12.84
CA THR A 117 -0.12 22.58 -14.13
C THR A 117 -1.14 22.55 -15.29
N PRO A 118 -1.51 23.70 -15.88
CA PRO A 118 -2.50 23.76 -16.97
C PRO A 118 -2.17 22.89 -18.17
N LYS A 119 -0.88 22.65 -18.42
CA LYS A 119 -0.40 21.83 -19.55
C LYS A 119 -0.87 20.37 -19.53
N VAL A 120 -1.27 19.88 -18.34
CA VAL A 120 -1.75 18.50 -18.16
C VAL A 120 -3.26 18.41 -17.98
N TRP A 121 -3.99 19.52 -18.11
CA TRP A 121 -5.44 19.53 -18.04
C TRP A 121 -6.05 18.96 -19.31
N ILE A 122 -7.32 18.56 -19.23
CA ILE A 122 -8.05 18.00 -20.38
C ILE A 122 -8.27 19.11 -21.39
N LYS A 123 -7.78 18.93 -22.61
CA LYS A 123 -7.95 19.88 -23.70
C LYS A 123 -9.45 20.11 -23.98
N GLY A 124 -9.84 21.36 -24.19
CA GLY A 124 -11.24 21.75 -24.41
C GLY A 124 -12.03 22.01 -23.13
N THR A 125 -11.34 22.05 -21.97
CA THR A 125 -11.93 22.44 -20.68
C THR A 125 -11.29 23.71 -20.10
N GLU A 126 -10.57 24.45 -20.92
CA GLU A 126 -9.79 25.64 -20.52
C GLU A 126 -10.66 26.73 -19.89
N ASP A 127 -11.90 26.86 -20.35
CA ASP A 127 -12.90 27.80 -19.82
C ASP A 127 -13.40 27.46 -18.41
N MET A 128 -13.34 26.16 -18.02
CA MET A 128 -13.70 25.71 -16.67
C MET A 128 -12.50 25.63 -15.73
N ALA A 129 -11.31 25.85 -16.25
CA ALA A 129 -10.06 25.34 -15.77
C ALA A 129 -9.76 25.73 -14.31
N LYS A 130 -9.68 27.01 -14.00
CA LYS A 130 -9.08 27.41 -12.72
C LYS A 130 -9.92 26.98 -11.52
N LYS A 131 -11.23 27.22 -11.54
CA LYS A 131 -12.11 26.94 -10.38
C LYS A 131 -12.43 25.47 -10.18
N THR A 132 -12.36 24.67 -11.24
CA THR A 132 -12.72 23.24 -11.20
C THR A 132 -11.52 22.37 -10.85
N TYR A 133 -10.34 22.68 -11.40
CA TYR A 133 -9.12 21.93 -11.12
C TYR A 133 -8.49 22.27 -9.77
N THR A 134 -8.70 23.49 -9.24
CA THR A 134 -8.26 23.90 -7.90
C THR A 134 -9.31 23.64 -6.83
N ASN A 135 -10.30 22.80 -7.08
CA ASN A 135 -11.28 22.42 -6.05
C ASN A 135 -10.68 21.41 -5.06
N TYR A 136 -9.83 21.91 -4.17
CA TYR A 136 -9.17 21.11 -3.14
C TYR A 136 -10.16 20.35 -2.24
N ALA A 137 -11.31 20.97 -1.93
CA ALA A 137 -12.35 20.32 -1.12
C ALA A 137 -12.83 19.01 -1.74
N HIS A 138 -12.89 18.92 -3.09
CA HIS A 138 -13.23 17.67 -3.78
C HIS A 138 -12.16 16.58 -3.58
N TYR A 139 -10.87 16.91 -3.74
CA TYR A 139 -9.78 15.93 -3.59
C TYR A 139 -9.62 15.51 -2.13
N ILE A 140 -9.68 16.45 -1.20
CA ILE A 140 -9.62 16.16 0.25
C ILE A 140 -10.83 15.33 0.68
N GLY A 141 -12.02 15.61 0.15
CA GLY A 141 -13.24 14.86 0.43
C GLY A 141 -13.20 13.38 -0.02
N LEU A 142 -12.26 13.00 -0.90
CA LEU A 142 -12.06 11.61 -1.28
C LEU A 142 -11.16 10.83 -0.30
N ILE A 143 -10.42 11.53 0.57
CA ILE A 143 -9.47 10.91 1.52
C ILE A 143 -10.19 9.96 2.48
N PRO A 144 -11.30 10.33 3.17
CA PRO A 144 -11.95 9.44 4.12
C PRO A 144 -12.40 8.11 3.50
N GLN A 145 -13.00 8.15 2.31
CA GLN A 145 -13.44 6.94 1.62
C GLN A 145 -12.26 6.01 1.27
N ARG A 146 -11.13 6.59 0.85
CA ARG A 146 -9.92 5.82 0.51
C ARG A 146 -9.17 5.33 1.74
N ALA A 147 -9.20 6.09 2.83
CA ALA A 147 -8.66 5.69 4.12
C ALA A 147 -9.42 4.48 4.68
N LEU A 148 -10.75 4.48 4.59
CA LEU A 148 -11.58 3.34 4.99
C LEU A 148 -11.18 2.06 4.23
N MET A 149 -10.97 2.16 2.91
CA MET A 149 -10.46 1.03 2.12
C MET A 149 -9.07 0.59 2.57
N GLY A 150 -8.22 1.53 2.97
CA GLY A 150 -6.90 1.24 3.54
C GLY A 150 -6.97 0.47 4.85
N ILE A 151 -7.92 0.80 5.71
CA ILE A 151 -8.16 0.07 6.97
C ILE A 151 -8.55 -1.38 6.67
N VAL A 152 -9.47 -1.61 5.73
CA VAL A 152 -9.87 -2.98 5.34
C VAL A 152 -8.67 -3.77 4.80
N VAL A 153 -7.88 -3.18 3.92
CA VAL A 153 -6.66 -3.82 3.38
C VAL A 153 -5.65 -4.09 4.49
N ALA A 154 -5.44 -3.15 5.41
CA ALA A 154 -4.51 -3.32 6.54
C ALA A 154 -4.94 -4.45 7.49
N ILE A 155 -6.25 -4.62 7.72
CA ILE A 155 -6.78 -5.76 8.49
C ILE A 155 -6.42 -7.08 7.80
N ILE A 156 -6.65 -7.17 6.49
CA ILE A 156 -6.33 -8.38 5.71
C ILE A 156 -4.83 -8.66 5.75
N VAL A 157 -3.99 -7.63 5.58
CA VAL A 157 -2.52 -7.78 5.67
C VAL A 157 -2.10 -8.26 7.05
N GLY A 158 -2.65 -7.68 8.13
CA GLY A 158 -2.36 -8.11 9.49
C GLY A 158 -2.73 -9.58 9.72
N LEU A 159 -3.91 -10.02 9.26
CA LEU A 159 -4.33 -11.41 9.34
C LEU A 159 -3.38 -12.34 8.56
N VAL A 160 -2.99 -11.96 7.34
CA VAL A 160 -2.08 -12.77 6.54
C VAL A 160 -0.70 -12.88 7.21
N ILE A 161 -0.16 -11.77 7.74
CA ILE A 161 1.12 -11.78 8.46
C ILE A 161 1.06 -12.71 9.69
N ASP A 162 -0.05 -12.69 10.41
CA ASP A 162 -0.22 -13.54 11.60
C ASP A 162 -0.36 -15.03 11.24
N MET A 163 -0.92 -15.32 10.04
CA MET A 163 -1.08 -16.67 9.52
C MET A 163 0.18 -17.21 8.83
N ILE A 164 1.09 -16.36 8.38
CA ILE A 164 2.38 -16.85 7.86
C ILE A 164 3.06 -17.57 9.00
N PRO A 165 3.26 -18.91 8.91
CA PRO A 165 4.00 -19.62 9.94
C PRO A 165 5.32 -18.88 10.08
N ARG A 166 5.58 -18.41 11.27
CA ARG A 166 6.89 -17.88 11.58
C ARG A 166 7.84 -18.98 11.17
N LEU A 167 8.73 -18.70 10.24
CA LEU A 167 9.99 -19.39 10.15
C LEU A 167 10.70 -18.98 11.44
N ASP A 168 10.15 -19.47 12.54
CA ASP A 168 10.79 -19.40 13.83
C ASP A 168 12.06 -20.19 13.62
N ASN A 169 13.18 -19.54 13.80
CA ASN A 169 14.43 -20.24 14.08
C ASN A 169 14.28 -21.20 15.28
N ASN A 170 13.13 -21.17 15.97
CA ASN A 170 12.69 -22.12 16.99
C ASN A 170 11.95 -23.34 16.45
N ASN A 171 11.74 -23.48 15.13
CA ASN A 171 11.58 -24.78 14.49
C ASN A 171 12.92 -25.54 14.41
N TYR A 172 13.85 -25.15 15.23
CA TYR A 172 14.85 -26.10 15.67
C TYR A 172 14.08 -27.24 16.31
N SER A 173 14.14 -28.33 15.57
CA SER A 173 13.40 -29.55 15.78
C SER A 173 13.39 -29.97 17.26
N PRO A 174 12.46 -30.80 17.68
CA PRO A 174 12.47 -31.45 19.00
C PRO A 174 13.87 -31.93 19.46
N LYS A 175 14.79 -32.20 18.54
CA LYS A 175 16.19 -32.49 18.77
C LYS A 175 16.97 -31.43 19.58
N TYR A 176 16.68 -30.12 19.42
CA TYR A 176 17.46 -29.10 20.15
C TYR A 176 17.00 -28.97 21.61
N THR A 177 15.68 -29.05 21.86
CA THR A 177 15.18 -29.15 23.25
C THR A 177 15.67 -30.42 23.93
N GLU A 178 15.70 -31.53 23.22
CA GLU A 178 16.23 -32.80 23.74
C GLU A 178 17.72 -32.74 24.03
N ILE A 179 18.49 -32.06 23.14
CA ILE A 179 19.93 -31.81 23.36
C ILE A 179 20.14 -30.87 24.56
N GLU A 180 19.38 -29.80 24.67
CA GLU A 180 19.47 -28.85 25.79
C GLU A 180 19.12 -29.51 27.13
N ASP A 181 18.08 -30.32 27.15
CA ASP A 181 17.69 -31.07 28.38
C ASP A 181 18.73 -32.12 28.75
N THR A 182 19.30 -32.80 27.73
CA THR A 182 20.40 -33.78 27.96
C THR A 182 21.65 -33.10 28.50
N LEU A 183 22.01 -31.94 27.96
CA LEU A 183 23.17 -31.15 28.43
C LEU A 183 22.95 -30.60 29.86
N LYS A 184 21.76 -30.10 30.17
CA LYS A 184 21.39 -29.69 31.52
C LYS A 184 21.50 -30.85 32.50
N ALA A 185 20.94 -32.00 32.17
CA ALA A 185 21.02 -33.20 32.97
C ALA A 185 22.47 -33.65 33.19
N ALA A 186 23.32 -33.55 32.15
CA ALA A 186 24.75 -33.86 32.26
C ALA A 186 25.49 -32.86 33.19
N CYS A 187 25.24 -31.58 33.07
CA CYS A 187 25.79 -30.53 33.93
C CYS A 187 25.43 -30.77 35.39
N ASP A 188 24.17 -31.10 35.67
CA ASP A 188 23.69 -31.35 37.03
C ASP A 188 24.31 -32.63 37.62
N ASN A 189 24.39 -33.71 36.86
CA ASN A 189 24.95 -34.99 37.29
C ASN A 189 26.45 -34.92 37.54
N TYR A 190 27.19 -34.19 36.73
CA TYR A 190 28.66 -34.09 36.86
C TYR A 190 29.13 -32.84 37.57
N ARG A 191 28.21 -31.99 38.11
CA ARG A 191 28.52 -30.73 38.79
C ARG A 191 29.44 -29.81 38.01
N ILE A 192 29.21 -29.74 36.70
CA ILE A 192 29.97 -28.85 35.80
C ILE A 192 29.40 -27.44 35.95
N PRO A 193 30.21 -26.43 36.32
CA PRO A 193 29.72 -25.08 36.66
C PRO A 193 29.18 -24.27 35.46
N GLY A 194 29.17 -24.81 34.29
CA GLY A 194 28.59 -24.23 33.08
C GLY A 194 29.20 -24.89 31.84
N MET A 195 28.39 -25.06 30.81
CA MET A 195 28.86 -25.57 29.51
C MET A 195 28.28 -24.65 28.42
N ALA A 196 29.16 -24.13 27.59
CA ALA A 196 28.77 -23.46 26.35
C ALA A 196 28.87 -24.48 25.20
N VAL A 197 27.78 -24.72 24.52
CA VAL A 197 27.73 -25.62 23.34
C VAL A 197 27.27 -24.80 22.14
N GLU A 198 28.10 -24.79 21.13
CA GLU A 198 27.76 -24.25 19.83
C GLU A 198 27.36 -25.41 18.90
N VAL A 199 26.13 -25.39 18.39
CA VAL A 199 25.67 -26.36 17.42
C VAL A 199 25.80 -25.71 16.04
N VAL A 200 26.77 -26.15 15.27
CA VAL A 200 26.96 -25.70 13.89
C VAL A 200 26.29 -26.69 12.97
N ASP A 201 25.35 -26.21 12.17
CA ASP A 201 24.71 -27.03 11.13
C ASP A 201 25.70 -27.29 9.98
N ALA A 202 25.46 -28.37 9.23
CA ALA A 202 26.30 -28.75 8.11
C ALA A 202 26.31 -27.73 6.94
N GLU A 203 25.42 -26.75 7.02
CA GLU A 203 25.33 -25.66 6.04
C GLU A 203 26.07 -24.37 6.47
N GLY A 204 26.78 -24.39 7.60
CA GLY A 204 27.74 -23.38 8.06
C GLY A 204 27.15 -22.18 8.71
#